data_29e536633ad8a487b1c1a164d5920c96
#
_entry.id   29e536633ad8a487b1c1a164d5920c96
#
_cell.length_a   1.000
_cell.length_b   1.000
_cell.length_c   1.000
_cell.angle_alpha   90.00
_cell.angle_beta   90.00
_cell.angle_gamma   90.00
#
_symmetry.space_group_name_H-M   'P 1'
#
loop_
_entity.id
_entity.type
_entity.pdbx_description
1 polymer ?
#
loop_
_entity_poly.entity_id
_entity_poly.type
_entity_poly.pdbx_seq_one_letter_code
_entity_poly.pdbx_strand_id
1 'polypeptide(L)'
;GVATSADNYSQYWNPAKYAFASNNKGIGLSYTPYLSKLVDDIFLGNILFFKKIDDRSSWATGLRYFSLGEIQFNEFIAGSIVDQGIQRPSELTLDLSYALKLSSEFSMSVAGRFIYSDLKVAVDADTSSASSLGIDISAFYQSEIFKLKSNSALVRSGINISNIGPRLNYESGAQKSFIPTNMRVGAGLDIFFDDDNVLGFYTEFSKLLVPTPTAVFDSEQNLLGYKQPD
;
A
#
# COMPACT_ATOMS: atom_id res chain seq x y z
N GLY A 1 -4.80 3.16 9.75
CA GLY A 1 -5.96 3.30 8.88
C GLY A 1 -6.10 4.67 8.26
N VAL A 2 -7.01 4.80 7.29
CA VAL A 2 -7.18 6.04 6.49
C VAL A 2 -7.77 7.20 7.30
N ALA A 3 -8.50 6.93 8.39
CA ALA A 3 -9.15 7.90 9.26
C ALA A 3 -8.63 7.90 10.71
N THR A 4 -7.59 7.15 11.03
CA THR A 4 -6.93 7.22 12.35
C THR A 4 -6.14 8.53 12.51
N SER A 5 -5.74 8.87 13.73
CA SER A 5 -4.81 9.98 13.97
C SER A 5 -3.54 9.85 13.13
N ALA A 6 -2.85 10.97 12.90
CA ALA A 6 -1.56 10.98 12.20
C ALA A 6 -0.50 10.21 13.01
N ASP A 7 0.26 9.37 12.34
CA ASP A 7 1.36 8.59 12.89
C ASP A 7 2.54 8.51 11.88
N ASN A 8 3.65 7.91 12.29
CA ASN A 8 4.82 7.77 11.43
C ASN A 8 4.57 6.91 10.18
N TYR A 9 3.51 6.07 10.16
CA TYR A 9 3.15 5.16 9.08
C TYR A 9 2.03 5.68 8.18
N SER A 10 1.61 6.93 8.36
CA SER A 10 0.53 7.56 7.59
C SER A 10 0.78 7.58 6.08
N GLN A 11 2.05 7.49 5.64
CA GLN A 11 2.43 7.42 4.23
C GLN A 11 1.71 6.32 3.44
N TYR A 12 1.48 5.16 4.07
CA TYR A 12 0.88 4.00 3.38
C TYR A 12 -0.65 3.93 3.49
N TRP A 13 -1.24 4.77 4.34
CA TRP A 13 -2.67 4.76 4.57
C TRP A 13 -3.36 6.01 4.04
N ASN A 14 -2.86 7.16 4.43
CA ASN A 14 -3.38 8.47 4.05
C ASN A 14 -2.35 9.56 4.39
N PRO A 15 -1.47 9.95 3.46
CA PRO A 15 -0.46 10.97 3.72
C PRO A 15 -1.02 12.34 4.09
N ALA A 16 -2.30 12.67 3.75
CA ALA A 16 -2.93 13.94 4.14
C ALA A 16 -2.96 14.14 5.67
N LYS A 17 -2.93 13.05 6.46
CA LYS A 17 -2.86 13.09 7.91
C LYS A 17 -1.63 13.83 8.45
N TYR A 18 -0.50 13.81 7.73
CA TYR A 18 0.71 14.49 8.20
C TYR A 18 0.55 15.99 8.41
N ALA A 19 -0.39 16.63 7.73
CA ALA A 19 -0.74 18.04 7.97
C ALA A 19 -1.30 18.27 9.39
N PHE A 20 -1.82 17.22 10.05
CA PHE A 20 -2.35 17.22 11.41
C PHE A 20 -1.42 16.55 12.43
N ALA A 21 -0.23 16.11 12.03
CA ALA A 21 0.71 15.48 12.94
C ALA A 21 1.08 16.43 14.10
N SER A 22 1.12 15.92 15.32
CA SER A 22 1.53 16.68 16.51
C SER A 22 3.03 16.98 16.48
N ASN A 23 3.83 16.07 15.95
CA ASN A 23 5.28 16.22 15.84
C ASN A 23 5.67 16.88 14.52
N ASN A 24 6.75 17.69 14.55
CA ASN A 24 7.26 18.35 13.34
C ASN A 24 8.00 17.40 12.38
N LYS A 25 8.47 16.28 12.88
CA LYS A 25 9.14 15.23 12.11
C LYS A 25 9.03 13.88 12.81
N GLY A 26 9.15 12.81 12.05
CA GLY A 26 9.16 11.46 12.60
C GLY A 26 9.80 10.46 11.66
N ILE A 27 10.28 9.36 12.22
CA ILE A 27 10.82 8.20 11.52
C ILE A 27 10.00 7.00 11.94
N GLY A 28 9.60 6.17 10.98
CA GLY A 28 8.98 4.87 11.19
C GLY A 28 9.87 3.77 10.63
N LEU A 29 10.10 2.73 11.41
CA LEU A 29 10.79 1.51 11.00
C LEU A 29 9.89 0.34 11.30
N SER A 30 9.72 -0.58 10.36
CA SER A 30 9.05 -1.85 10.63
C SER A 30 9.72 -2.98 9.86
N TYR A 31 9.76 -4.13 10.51
CA TYR A 31 10.18 -5.39 9.94
C TYR A 31 9.13 -6.44 10.30
N THR A 32 8.55 -7.07 9.30
CA THR A 32 7.50 -8.07 9.47
C THR A 32 7.93 -9.35 8.78
N PRO A 33 8.39 -10.37 9.52
CA PRO A 33 8.68 -11.67 8.95
C PRO A 33 7.38 -12.41 8.64
N TYR A 34 7.36 -13.11 7.51
CA TYR A 34 6.27 -13.98 7.09
C TYR A 34 6.73 -15.43 7.16
N LEU A 35 5.84 -16.33 7.58
CA LEU A 35 6.10 -17.77 7.63
C LEU A 35 7.38 -18.16 8.38
N SER A 36 7.82 -17.39 9.36
CA SER A 36 9.11 -17.51 10.05
C SER A 36 9.35 -18.85 10.76
N LYS A 37 8.31 -19.71 10.88
CA LYS A 37 8.47 -21.10 11.35
C LYS A 37 8.83 -22.09 10.24
N LEU A 38 8.75 -21.66 8.98
CA LEU A 38 9.01 -22.50 7.80
C LEU A 38 10.24 -22.02 7.04
N VAL A 39 10.38 -20.70 6.89
CA VAL A 39 11.47 -20.02 6.15
C VAL A 39 11.83 -18.72 6.86
N ASP A 40 13.10 -18.33 6.82
CA ASP A 40 13.62 -17.19 7.56
C ASP A 40 13.78 -15.92 6.68
N ASP A 41 13.57 -16.04 5.38
CA ASP A 41 13.97 -15.06 4.37
C ASP A 41 12.80 -14.33 3.70
N ILE A 42 11.54 -14.66 4.07
CA ILE A 42 10.34 -13.93 3.61
C ILE A 42 10.01 -12.84 4.62
N PHE A 43 10.14 -11.59 4.21
CA PHE A 43 9.86 -10.46 5.08
C PHE A 43 9.47 -9.19 4.32
N LEU A 44 8.75 -8.30 5.01
CA LEU A 44 8.46 -6.94 4.60
C LEU A 44 9.18 -5.95 5.50
N GLY A 45 10.10 -5.18 4.94
CA GLY A 45 10.78 -4.08 5.59
C GLY A 45 10.25 -2.73 5.15
N ASN A 46 10.11 -1.77 6.08
CA ASN A 46 9.71 -0.41 5.76
C ASN A 46 10.58 0.59 6.53
N ILE A 47 10.95 1.67 5.83
CA ILE A 47 11.58 2.86 6.40
C ILE A 47 10.75 4.06 5.94
N LEU A 48 10.35 4.90 6.87
CA LEU A 48 9.51 6.06 6.64
C LEU A 48 10.12 7.29 7.32
N PHE A 49 9.99 8.43 6.68
CA PHE A 49 10.33 9.71 7.26
C PHE A 49 9.28 10.75 6.84
N PHE A 50 8.87 11.59 7.78
CA PHE A 50 8.09 12.77 7.46
C PHE A 50 8.64 14.01 8.16
N LYS A 51 8.36 15.18 7.59
CA LYS A 51 8.70 16.48 8.16
C LYS A 51 7.66 17.50 7.77
N LYS A 52 7.19 18.29 8.75
CA LYS A 52 6.44 19.53 8.48
C LYS A 52 7.38 20.58 7.91
N ILE A 53 6.93 21.26 6.88
CA ILE A 53 7.61 22.43 6.28
C ILE A 53 7.20 23.67 7.07
N ASP A 54 5.89 23.77 7.36
CA ASP A 54 5.25 24.84 8.12
C ASP A 54 3.96 24.28 8.79
N ASP A 55 3.11 25.17 9.35
CA ASP A 55 1.87 24.79 10.05
C ASP A 55 0.80 24.18 9.12
N ARG A 56 0.95 24.35 7.81
CA ARG A 56 -0.01 23.91 6.80
C ARG A 56 0.49 22.78 5.91
N SER A 57 1.81 22.65 5.76
CA SER A 57 2.37 21.75 4.77
C SER A 57 3.37 20.77 5.37
N SER A 58 3.42 19.57 4.79
CA SER A 58 4.36 18.54 5.16
C SER A 58 4.74 17.69 3.94
N TRP A 59 5.92 17.10 3.99
CA TRP A 59 6.34 16.08 3.06
C TRP A 59 6.73 14.82 3.80
N ALA A 60 6.63 13.69 3.10
CA ALA A 60 7.09 12.42 3.62
C ALA A 60 7.67 11.56 2.50
N THR A 61 8.55 10.65 2.88
CA THR A 61 9.12 9.64 1.99
C THR A 61 9.10 8.28 2.66
N GLY A 62 9.03 7.23 1.85
CA GLY A 62 9.03 5.86 2.34
C GLY A 62 9.75 4.93 1.39
N LEU A 63 10.49 3.99 1.95
CA LEU A 63 11.07 2.86 1.26
C LEU A 63 10.43 1.60 1.82
N ARG A 64 9.91 0.75 0.93
CA ARG A 64 9.39 -0.57 1.28
C ARG A 64 10.10 -1.61 0.46
N TYR A 65 10.55 -2.65 1.12
CA TYR A 65 11.17 -3.81 0.48
C TYR A 65 10.48 -5.09 0.93
N PHE A 66 10.04 -5.90 -0.03
CA PHE A 66 9.45 -7.20 0.21
C PHE A 66 10.33 -8.29 -0.40
N SER A 67 10.88 -9.16 0.45
CA SER A 67 11.55 -10.38 0.03
C SER A 67 10.55 -11.53 0.03
N LEU A 68 10.49 -12.26 -1.09
CA LEU A 68 9.68 -13.48 -1.18
C LEU A 68 10.49 -14.74 -0.85
N GLY A 69 11.74 -14.57 -0.42
CA GLY A 69 12.62 -15.66 -0.03
C GLY A 69 13.38 -16.29 -1.21
N GLU A 70 14.14 -17.32 -0.89
CA GLU A 70 14.89 -18.11 -1.87
C GLU A 70 14.00 -19.23 -2.40
N ILE A 71 13.89 -19.31 -3.72
CA ILE A 71 13.15 -20.37 -4.42
C ILE A 71 14.13 -21.16 -5.25
N GLN A 72 14.31 -22.44 -4.94
CA GLN A 72 15.10 -23.35 -5.75
C GLN A 72 14.27 -23.94 -6.87
N PHE A 73 14.74 -23.78 -8.11
CA PHE A 73 14.09 -24.31 -9.28
C PHE A 73 14.77 -25.60 -9.71
N ASN A 74 13.94 -26.62 -9.91
CA ASN A 74 14.38 -27.91 -10.44
C ASN A 74 13.53 -28.25 -11.66
N GLU A 75 14.15 -28.66 -12.74
CA GLU A 75 13.48 -29.11 -13.97
C GLU A 75 13.66 -30.59 -14.15
N PHE A 76 12.62 -31.28 -14.63
CA PHE A 76 12.68 -32.69 -14.93
C PHE A 76 13.01 -32.88 -16.42
N ILE A 77 14.30 -33.16 -16.71
CA ILE A 77 14.81 -33.32 -18.08
C ILE A 77 15.26 -34.78 -18.29
N ALA A 78 14.74 -35.44 -19.31
CA ALA A 78 15.13 -36.77 -19.73
C ALA A 78 15.18 -37.82 -18.59
N GLY A 79 14.24 -37.75 -17.64
CA GLY A 79 14.16 -38.71 -16.53
C GLY A 79 14.99 -38.37 -15.31
N SER A 80 15.65 -37.20 -15.28
CA SER A 80 16.47 -36.73 -14.18
C SER A 80 16.03 -35.32 -13.72
N ILE A 81 16.16 -35.06 -12.41
CA ILE A 81 15.96 -33.72 -11.86
C ILE A 81 17.25 -32.94 -12.09
N VAL A 82 17.14 -31.82 -12.78
CA VAL A 82 18.23 -30.88 -13.05
C VAL A 82 17.99 -29.60 -12.23
N ASP A 83 18.97 -29.21 -11.43
CA ASP A 83 18.96 -27.97 -10.66
C ASP A 83 19.13 -26.77 -11.61
N GLN A 84 18.17 -25.85 -11.60
CA GLN A 84 18.15 -24.62 -12.40
C GLN A 84 18.61 -23.39 -11.58
N GLY A 85 19.03 -23.61 -10.33
CA GLY A 85 19.54 -22.58 -9.44
C GLY A 85 18.52 -21.95 -8.51
N ILE A 86 18.98 -20.98 -7.73
CA ILE A 86 18.20 -20.28 -6.73
C ILE A 86 17.82 -18.91 -7.27
N GLN A 87 16.55 -18.56 -7.18
CA GLN A 87 16.00 -17.24 -7.46
C GLN A 87 15.56 -16.56 -6.16
N ARG A 88 15.65 -15.23 -6.12
CA ARG A 88 15.25 -14.39 -4.96
C ARG A 88 14.28 -13.31 -5.41
N PRO A 89 13.00 -13.67 -5.64
CA PRO A 89 12.01 -12.68 -6.05
C PRO A 89 11.84 -11.61 -4.98
N SER A 90 11.74 -10.36 -5.41
CA SER A 90 11.60 -9.23 -4.49
C SER A 90 10.89 -8.05 -5.13
N GLU A 91 10.29 -7.22 -4.29
CA GLU A 91 9.64 -5.98 -4.68
C GLU A 91 10.18 -4.81 -3.86
N LEU A 92 10.35 -3.67 -4.52
CA LEU A 92 10.79 -2.42 -3.91
C LEU A 92 9.82 -1.32 -4.28
N THR A 93 9.41 -0.49 -3.31
CA THR A 93 8.72 0.76 -3.59
C THR A 93 9.41 1.93 -2.92
N LEU A 94 9.49 3.04 -3.65
CA LEU A 94 9.93 4.32 -3.12
C LEU A 94 8.80 5.32 -3.27
N ASP A 95 8.39 5.92 -2.16
CA ASP A 95 7.27 6.87 -2.07
C ASP A 95 7.78 8.26 -1.72
N LEU A 96 7.15 9.29 -2.31
CA LEU A 96 7.31 10.68 -1.93
C LEU A 96 5.94 11.34 -1.93
N SER A 97 5.58 12.00 -0.82
CA SER A 97 4.29 12.69 -0.69
C SER A 97 4.44 14.13 -0.23
N TYR A 98 3.45 14.92 -0.61
CA TYR A 98 3.24 16.27 -0.13
C TYR A 98 1.80 16.42 0.34
N ALA A 99 1.62 16.90 1.57
CA ALA A 99 0.31 17.15 2.17
C ALA A 99 0.15 18.63 2.52
N LEU A 100 -1.04 19.16 2.25
CA LEU A 100 -1.40 20.56 2.49
C LEU A 100 -2.72 20.65 3.24
N LYS A 101 -2.70 21.38 4.35
CA LYS A 101 -3.90 21.78 5.09
C LYS A 101 -4.60 22.92 4.35
N LEU A 102 -5.82 22.66 3.88
CA LEU A 102 -6.64 23.61 3.13
C LEU A 102 -7.52 24.47 4.06
N SER A 103 -7.91 23.92 5.21
CA SER A 103 -8.58 24.64 6.29
C SER A 103 -8.09 24.15 7.67
N SER A 104 -8.62 24.68 8.76
CA SER A 104 -8.33 24.18 10.12
C SER A 104 -8.63 22.70 10.31
N GLU A 105 -9.60 22.17 9.58
CA GLU A 105 -10.13 20.82 9.73
C GLU A 105 -9.84 19.89 8.54
N PHE A 106 -9.40 20.43 7.40
CA PHE A 106 -9.30 19.65 6.16
C PHE A 106 -7.93 19.75 5.49
N SER A 107 -7.40 18.61 5.03
CA SER A 107 -6.17 18.52 4.25
C SER A 107 -6.30 17.58 3.09
N MET A 108 -5.45 17.76 2.10
CA MET A 108 -5.26 16.87 0.97
C MET A 108 -3.79 16.53 0.78
N SER A 109 -3.51 15.44 0.10
CA SER A 109 -2.14 15.11 -0.32
C SER A 109 -2.10 14.41 -1.66
N VAL A 110 -0.94 14.52 -2.30
CA VAL A 110 -0.55 13.76 -3.49
C VAL A 110 0.74 13.03 -3.15
N ALA A 111 0.84 11.76 -3.53
CA ALA A 111 2.07 11.00 -3.44
C ALA A 111 2.44 10.39 -4.80
N GLY A 112 3.73 10.41 -5.12
CA GLY A 112 4.30 9.64 -6.21
C GLY A 112 4.96 8.38 -5.66
N ARG A 113 4.83 7.29 -6.38
CA ARG A 113 5.40 5.98 -6.04
C ARG A 113 6.14 5.41 -7.22
N PHE A 114 7.40 5.07 -7.03
CA PHE A 114 8.14 4.20 -7.93
C PHE A 114 8.02 2.76 -7.43
N ILE A 115 7.68 1.85 -8.34
CA ILE A 115 7.52 0.41 -8.08
C ILE A 115 8.53 -0.32 -8.93
N TYR A 116 9.33 -1.18 -8.30
CA TYR A 116 10.19 -2.13 -8.96
C TYR A 116 9.85 -3.54 -8.45
N SER A 117 9.59 -4.45 -9.38
CA SER A 117 9.21 -5.82 -9.08
C SER A 117 10.09 -6.78 -9.86
N ASP A 118 10.84 -7.61 -9.17
CA ASP A 118 11.64 -8.68 -9.72
C ASP A 118 11.07 -10.02 -9.25
N LEU A 119 10.07 -10.48 -9.97
CA LEU A 119 9.38 -11.75 -9.72
C LEU A 119 9.86 -12.84 -10.66
N LYS A 120 11.10 -12.76 -11.15
CA LYS A 120 11.66 -13.76 -12.05
C LYS A 120 11.53 -15.16 -11.47
N VAL A 121 10.67 -15.94 -12.10
CA VAL A 121 10.55 -17.37 -11.90
C VAL A 121 11.17 -17.97 -13.15
N ALA A 122 12.40 -18.42 -13.05
CA ALA A 122 13.26 -18.80 -14.18
C ALA A 122 12.83 -20.11 -14.84
N VAL A 123 11.61 -20.17 -15.32
CA VAL A 123 11.18 -21.25 -16.22
C VAL A 123 11.27 -20.79 -17.68
N ASP A 124 11.24 -19.48 -17.95
CA ASP A 124 11.37 -18.90 -19.27
C ASP A 124 12.43 -17.81 -19.31
N ALA A 125 13.36 -17.90 -20.25
CA ALA A 125 14.48 -16.97 -20.44
C ALA A 125 14.04 -15.51 -20.75
N ASP A 126 12.77 -15.29 -21.02
CA ASP A 126 12.21 -14.00 -21.44
C ASP A 126 11.57 -13.18 -20.30
N THR A 127 11.45 -13.76 -19.08
CA THR A 127 10.89 -13.03 -17.94
C THR A 127 11.90 -12.03 -17.39
N SER A 128 11.53 -10.75 -17.37
CA SER A 128 12.36 -9.64 -16.87
C SER A 128 11.74 -8.99 -15.64
N SER A 129 12.54 -8.24 -14.89
CA SER A 129 12.00 -7.35 -13.86
C SER A 129 11.14 -6.25 -14.49
N ALA A 130 10.12 -5.82 -13.77
CA ALA A 130 9.20 -4.77 -14.21
C ALA A 130 9.29 -3.55 -13.30
N SER A 131 9.05 -2.37 -13.87
CA SER A 131 8.93 -1.14 -13.11
C SER A 131 7.70 -0.35 -13.53
N SER A 132 7.14 0.42 -12.62
CA SER A 132 6.01 1.29 -12.87
C SER A 132 6.04 2.51 -11.96
N LEU A 133 5.21 3.50 -12.29
CA LEU A 133 4.95 4.67 -11.48
C LEU A 133 3.49 4.65 -11.04
N GLY A 134 3.25 4.97 -9.78
CA GLY A 134 1.92 5.13 -9.21
C GLY A 134 1.75 6.54 -8.65
N ILE A 135 0.52 7.02 -8.64
CA ILE A 135 0.13 8.25 -7.96
C ILE A 135 -0.95 7.89 -6.95
N ASP A 136 -0.82 8.44 -5.74
CA ASP A 136 -1.86 8.35 -4.72
C ASP A 136 -2.44 9.76 -4.49
N ILE A 137 -3.76 9.81 -4.29
CA ILE A 137 -4.49 11.03 -3.94
C ILE A 137 -5.26 10.75 -2.66
N SER A 138 -5.12 11.63 -1.67
CA SER A 138 -5.82 11.45 -0.41
C SER A 138 -6.35 12.76 0.16
N ALA A 139 -7.39 12.62 0.99
CA ALA A 139 -7.96 13.70 1.77
C ALA A 139 -8.23 13.23 3.19
N PHE A 140 -8.15 14.16 4.12
CA PHE A 140 -8.38 13.91 5.53
C PHE A 140 -9.10 15.07 6.18
N TYR A 141 -10.09 14.72 6.95
CA TYR A 141 -10.87 15.65 7.78
C TYR A 141 -10.68 15.30 9.26
N GLN A 142 -10.49 16.30 10.07
CA GLN A 142 -10.46 16.20 11.54
C GLN A 142 -11.22 17.37 12.12
N SER A 143 -12.32 17.11 12.84
CA SER A 143 -13.11 18.15 13.49
C SER A 143 -12.31 18.84 14.59
N GLU A 144 -12.78 19.98 15.03
CA GLU A 144 -12.44 20.49 16.37
C GLU A 144 -12.98 19.54 17.44
N ILE A 145 -12.41 19.64 18.65
CA ILE A 145 -12.91 18.89 19.80
C ILE A 145 -14.24 19.52 20.23
N PHE A 146 -15.29 18.72 20.31
CA PHE A 146 -16.62 19.15 20.71
C PHE A 146 -17.11 18.39 21.95
N LYS A 147 -18.09 18.97 22.65
CA LYS A 147 -18.68 18.32 23.83
C LYS A 147 -19.68 17.23 23.40
N LEU A 148 -19.51 16.03 23.94
CA LEU A 148 -20.42 14.91 23.82
C LEU A 148 -20.90 14.50 25.23
N LYS A 149 -22.03 15.06 25.68
CA LYS A 149 -22.52 14.94 27.06
C LYS A 149 -21.48 15.44 28.08
N SER A 150 -20.99 14.54 28.95
CA SER A 150 -19.96 14.86 29.97
C SER A 150 -18.52 14.76 29.44
N ASN A 151 -18.32 14.20 28.26
CA ASN A 151 -17.01 13.96 27.67
C ASN A 151 -16.73 14.91 26.50
N SER A 152 -15.52 14.94 26.04
CA SER A 152 -15.15 15.58 24.79
C SER A 152 -15.00 14.54 23.68
N ALA A 153 -15.23 14.93 22.44
CA ALA A 153 -15.11 14.02 21.30
C ALA A 153 -14.50 14.72 20.09
N LEU A 154 -13.95 13.93 19.18
CA LEU A 154 -13.35 14.37 17.94
C LEU A 154 -13.68 13.36 16.84
N VAL A 155 -14.14 13.86 15.69
CA VAL A 155 -14.46 13.03 14.51
C VAL A 155 -13.35 13.16 13.48
N ARG A 156 -13.01 12.05 12.86
CA ARG A 156 -12.11 11.99 11.69
C ARG A 156 -12.77 11.27 10.54
N SER A 157 -12.44 11.69 9.34
CA SER A 157 -12.73 10.93 8.14
C SER A 157 -11.58 11.03 7.15
N GLY A 158 -11.46 10.04 6.29
CA GLY A 158 -10.38 10.01 5.32
C GLY A 158 -10.74 9.20 4.09
N ILE A 159 -10.16 9.60 2.98
CA ILE A 159 -10.18 8.86 1.72
C ILE A 159 -8.77 8.78 1.16
N ASN A 160 -8.44 7.65 0.57
CA ASN A 160 -7.21 7.44 -0.19
C ASN A 160 -7.50 6.60 -1.42
N ILE A 161 -7.08 7.09 -2.59
CA ILE A 161 -7.01 6.31 -3.82
C ILE A 161 -5.53 6.14 -4.13
N SER A 162 -5.05 4.92 -4.08
CA SER A 162 -3.63 4.59 -4.22
C SER A 162 -3.34 3.78 -5.48
N ASN A 163 -2.09 3.88 -5.95
CA ASN A 163 -1.58 3.14 -7.11
C ASN A 163 -2.36 3.46 -8.41
N ILE A 164 -2.66 4.72 -8.66
CA ILE A 164 -3.17 5.16 -9.96
C ILE A 164 -1.98 5.22 -10.91
N GLY A 165 -1.91 4.34 -11.91
CA GLY A 165 -0.76 4.32 -12.82
C GLY A 165 -0.86 3.28 -13.92
N PRO A 166 0.16 3.20 -14.79
CA PRO A 166 0.20 2.26 -15.89
C PRO A 166 0.40 0.82 -15.40
N ARG A 167 0.07 -0.11 -16.27
CA ARG A 167 0.27 -1.56 -16.03
C ARG A 167 1.76 -1.93 -16.00
N LEU A 168 2.12 -2.92 -15.22
CA LEU A 168 3.43 -3.56 -15.21
C LEU A 168 3.58 -4.49 -16.42
N ASN A 169 4.77 -4.52 -17.01
CA ASN A 169 5.10 -5.41 -18.10
C ASN A 169 6.36 -6.21 -17.74
N TYR A 170 6.21 -7.52 -17.55
CA TYR A 170 7.29 -8.45 -17.20
C TYR A 170 7.90 -9.14 -18.42
N GLU A 171 7.19 -9.17 -19.56
CA GLU A 171 7.64 -9.86 -20.79
C GLU A 171 7.28 -9.02 -22.02
N SER A 172 8.18 -9.01 -23.01
CA SER A 172 7.89 -8.39 -24.30
C SER A 172 6.83 -9.19 -25.05
N GLY A 173 5.65 -8.59 -25.28
CA GLY A 173 4.54 -9.25 -25.98
C GLY A 173 3.55 -10.00 -25.06
N ALA A 174 3.86 -10.15 -23.77
CA ALA A 174 2.93 -10.74 -22.82
C ALA A 174 1.88 -9.74 -22.32
N GLN A 175 0.86 -10.27 -21.67
CA GLN A 175 -0.20 -9.47 -21.10
C GLN A 175 0.29 -8.65 -19.90
N LYS A 176 0.07 -7.34 -19.94
CA LYS A 176 0.46 -6.42 -18.88
C LYS A 176 -0.40 -6.60 -17.63
N SER A 177 0.22 -6.61 -16.46
CA SER A 177 -0.45 -6.73 -15.18
C SER A 177 -0.85 -5.35 -14.63
N PHE A 178 -2.07 -5.22 -14.13
CA PHE A 178 -2.50 -4.00 -13.44
C PHE A 178 -1.72 -3.82 -12.14
N ILE A 179 -1.30 -2.59 -11.85
CA ILE A 179 -0.92 -2.26 -10.47
C ILE A 179 -2.20 -2.22 -9.61
N PRO A 180 -2.15 -2.62 -8.34
CA PRO A 180 -3.34 -2.77 -7.49
C PRO A 180 -3.90 -1.40 -7.05
N THR A 181 -4.56 -0.70 -7.99
CA THR A 181 -5.27 0.54 -7.68
C THR A 181 -6.35 0.25 -6.64
N ASN A 182 -6.30 0.95 -5.51
CA ASN A 182 -7.19 0.68 -4.39
C ASN A 182 -7.77 1.98 -3.83
N MET A 183 -9.06 1.96 -3.51
CA MET A 183 -9.75 3.03 -2.82
C MET A 183 -10.06 2.61 -1.38
N ARG A 184 -9.73 3.48 -0.43
CA ARG A 184 -10.10 3.34 0.98
C ARG A 184 -10.86 4.56 1.44
N VAL A 185 -11.93 4.33 2.18
CA VAL A 185 -12.75 5.38 2.81
C VAL A 185 -12.98 4.96 4.25
N GLY A 186 -12.77 5.87 5.18
CA GLY A 186 -12.94 5.56 6.60
C GLY A 186 -13.46 6.75 7.41
N ALA A 187 -13.97 6.41 8.58
CA ALA A 187 -14.38 7.36 9.60
C ALA A 187 -13.94 6.88 10.98
N GLY A 188 -13.74 7.82 11.88
CA GLY A 188 -13.34 7.59 13.27
C GLY A 188 -13.98 8.57 14.22
N LEU A 189 -14.19 8.11 15.45
CA LEU A 189 -14.66 8.90 16.58
C LEU A 189 -13.76 8.60 17.78
N ASP A 190 -13.10 9.62 18.30
CA ASP A 190 -12.38 9.56 19.58
C ASP A 190 -13.22 10.20 20.65
N ILE A 191 -13.39 9.52 21.78
CA ILE A 191 -14.09 10.00 22.99
C ILE A 191 -13.04 10.14 24.09
N PHE A 192 -12.86 11.35 24.59
CA PHE A 192 -11.95 11.68 25.67
C PHE A 192 -12.71 11.67 26.99
N PHE A 193 -12.39 10.72 27.86
CA PHE A 193 -12.96 10.63 29.21
C PHE A 193 -12.23 11.56 30.17
N ASP A 194 -10.91 11.64 30.04
CA ASP A 194 -10.00 12.52 30.75
C ASP A 194 -8.73 12.74 29.91
N ASP A 195 -7.69 13.36 30.48
CA ASP A 195 -6.45 13.68 29.77
C ASP A 195 -5.65 12.44 29.34
N ASP A 196 -5.81 11.31 30.04
CA ASP A 196 -5.04 10.09 29.82
C ASP A 196 -5.86 8.98 29.14
N ASN A 197 -7.19 9.05 29.16
CA ASN A 197 -8.07 7.98 28.72
C ASN A 197 -8.89 8.40 27.49
N VAL A 198 -8.59 7.77 26.34
CA VAL A 198 -9.27 7.98 25.06
C VAL A 198 -9.78 6.65 24.52
N LEU A 199 -11.04 6.60 24.13
CA LEU A 199 -11.63 5.47 23.42
C LEU A 199 -11.89 5.85 21.96
N GLY A 200 -11.25 5.15 21.03
CA GLY A 200 -11.39 5.37 19.59
C GLY A 200 -12.20 4.28 18.91
N PHE A 201 -13.17 4.66 18.09
CA PHE A 201 -13.91 3.78 17.19
C PHE A 201 -13.57 4.16 15.74
N TYR A 202 -13.14 3.18 14.95
CA TYR A 202 -12.76 3.41 13.56
C TYR A 202 -13.38 2.35 12.66
N THR A 203 -13.85 2.78 11.50
CA THR A 203 -14.31 1.91 10.43
C THR A 203 -13.64 2.30 9.12
N GLU A 204 -13.31 1.30 8.30
CA GLU A 204 -12.67 1.50 7.00
C GLU A 204 -13.25 0.52 5.99
N PHE A 205 -13.55 1.03 4.80
CA PHE A 205 -13.94 0.25 3.63
C PHE A 205 -12.84 0.36 2.60
N SER A 206 -12.41 -0.78 2.06
CA SER A 206 -11.40 -0.86 1.01
C SER A 206 -11.99 -1.57 -0.20
N LYS A 207 -11.71 -1.03 -1.39
CA LYS A 207 -12.15 -1.60 -2.67
C LYS A 207 -11.00 -1.54 -3.68
N LEU A 208 -10.63 -2.70 -4.20
CA LEU A 208 -9.73 -2.79 -5.33
C LEU A 208 -10.47 -2.28 -6.59
N LEU A 209 -9.86 -1.34 -7.32
CA LEU A 209 -10.44 -0.69 -8.49
C LEU A 209 -9.94 -1.28 -9.82
N VAL A 210 -9.15 -2.34 -9.78
CA VAL A 210 -8.72 -3.03 -11.00
C VAL A 210 -9.86 -3.88 -11.54
N PRO A 211 -10.00 -3.97 -12.87
CA PRO A 211 -11.00 -4.81 -13.49
C PRO A 211 -10.82 -6.29 -13.12
N THR A 212 -11.91 -6.99 -12.90
CA THR A 212 -11.89 -8.43 -12.61
C THR A 212 -11.87 -9.22 -13.91
N PRO A 213 -11.03 -10.27 -14.05
CA PRO A 213 -11.07 -11.16 -15.19
C PRO A 213 -12.46 -11.81 -15.34
N THR A 214 -12.94 -11.89 -16.57
CA THR A 214 -14.23 -12.51 -16.88
C THR A 214 -14.04 -13.96 -17.22
N ALA A 215 -14.75 -14.87 -16.55
CA ALA A 215 -14.74 -16.28 -16.87
C ALA A 215 -15.37 -16.51 -18.26
N VAL A 216 -14.72 -17.30 -19.09
CA VAL A 216 -15.19 -17.70 -20.43
C VAL A 216 -15.57 -19.17 -20.38
N PHE A 217 -16.81 -19.45 -20.79
CA PHE A 217 -17.36 -20.80 -20.82
C PHE A 217 -17.62 -21.23 -22.25
N ASP A 218 -17.53 -22.54 -22.51
CA ASP A 218 -18.01 -23.12 -23.76
C ASP A 218 -19.53 -23.24 -23.81
N SER A 219 -20.08 -23.79 -24.93
CA SER A 219 -21.50 -24.03 -25.11
C SER A 219 -22.09 -25.06 -24.13
N GLU A 220 -21.26 -25.88 -23.50
CA GLU A 220 -21.63 -26.90 -22.52
C GLU A 220 -21.43 -26.42 -21.07
N GLN A 221 -21.15 -25.10 -20.87
CA GLN A 221 -20.88 -24.46 -19.59
C GLN A 221 -19.58 -24.94 -18.88
N ASN A 222 -18.64 -25.55 -19.61
CA ASN A 222 -17.32 -25.83 -19.07
C ASN A 222 -16.44 -24.57 -19.11
N LEU A 223 -15.66 -24.34 -18.06
CA LEU A 223 -14.75 -23.20 -17.97
C LEU A 223 -13.59 -23.37 -18.97
N LEU A 224 -13.53 -22.50 -19.97
CA LEU A 224 -12.43 -22.45 -20.95
C LEU A 224 -11.23 -21.65 -20.44
N GLY A 225 -11.44 -20.72 -19.48
CA GLY A 225 -10.42 -19.85 -18.93
C GLY A 225 -10.96 -18.51 -18.49
N TYR A 226 -10.08 -17.53 -18.34
CA TYR A 226 -10.42 -16.17 -17.96
C TYR A 226 -9.95 -15.18 -19.01
N LYS A 227 -10.87 -14.38 -19.55
CA LYS A 227 -10.51 -13.22 -20.36
C LYS A 227 -10.13 -12.07 -19.44
N GLN A 228 -8.92 -11.58 -19.60
CA GLN A 228 -8.47 -10.39 -18.90
C GLN A 228 -9.15 -9.16 -19.52
N PRO A 229 -9.46 -8.13 -18.71
CA PRO A 229 -9.99 -6.88 -19.22
C PRO A 229 -8.94 -6.12 -20.04
N ASP A 230 -9.40 -5.46 -21.09
CA ASP A 230 -8.59 -4.64 -22.00
C ASP A 230 -8.03 -3.39 -21.31
#